data_fcd6a65e60b19a5940c5f22fd15b09b6
#
_entry.id   fcd6a65e60b19a5940c5f22fd15b09b6
#
_cell.length_a   1.000
_cell.length_b   1.000
_cell.length_c   1.000
_cell.angle_alpha   90.00
_cell.angle_beta   90.00
_cell.angle_gamma   90.00
#
_symmetry.space_group_name_H-M   'P 1'
#
loop_
_entity.id
_entity.type
_entity.pdbx_description
1 polymer ?
#
loop_
_entity_poly.entity_id
_entity_poly.type
_entity_poly.pdbx_seq_one_letter_code
_entity_poly.pdbx_strand_id
1 'polypeptide(L)'
;MGHGVVTTTENAVPRTRLDAAGAAKVATTLQALATPSRLLILARLREGALPATELATEVGMEQSACSHQLRLLRNLGLVVGDRRGRSVVYALYDHHVAELLDQAVYHVEHLRLGLSDTTEGTPDDQ
;
A
#
# COMPACT_ATOMS: atom_id res chain seq x y z
N MET A 1 4.04 -34.67 -8.11
CA MET A 1 3.58 -34.55 -8.50
C MET A 1 2.92 -33.41 -8.35
N GLY A 2 2.27 -33.19 -8.19
CA GLY A 2 1.55 -32.03 -8.15
C GLY A 2 1.94 -31.04 -7.16
N HIS A 3 2.84 -31.35 -6.26
CA HIS A 3 3.05 -30.36 -5.29
C HIS A 3 3.78 -29.18 -5.82
N GLY A 4 4.52 -29.31 -6.84
CA GLY A 4 5.14 -28.17 -7.44
C GLY A 4 4.10 -27.25 -7.99
N VAL A 5 3.07 -27.82 -8.55
CA VAL A 5 2.01 -27.04 -9.11
C VAL A 5 1.23 -26.35 -8.02
N VAL A 6 1.03 -27.05 -6.92
CA VAL A 6 0.31 -26.50 -5.80
C VAL A 6 1.02 -25.27 -5.26
N THR A 7 2.33 -25.36 -5.14
CA THR A 7 3.11 -24.26 -4.64
C THR A 7 2.96 -23.04 -5.55
N THR A 8 3.01 -23.26 -6.84
CA THR A 8 2.85 -22.18 -7.79
C THR A 8 1.48 -21.55 -7.63
N THR A 9 0.46 -22.39 -7.47
CA THR A 9 -0.88 -21.90 -7.33
C THR A 9 -1.01 -21.04 -6.08
N GLU A 10 -0.40 -21.47 -5.00
CA GLU A 10 -0.48 -20.74 -3.76
C GLU A 10 0.09 -19.35 -3.90
N ASN A 11 1.14 -19.19 -4.68
CA ASN A 11 1.78 -17.92 -4.83
C ASN A 11 1.17 -17.08 -5.92
N ALA A 12 0.29 -17.65 -6.68
CA ALA A 12 -0.30 -16.95 -7.80
C ALA A 12 -1.45 -16.09 -7.34
N VAL A 13 -1.62 -14.96 -7.99
CA VAL A 13 -2.77 -14.11 -7.76
C VAL A 13 -4.00 -14.80 -8.32
N PRO A 14 -5.08 -14.85 -7.57
CA PRO A 14 -6.30 -15.43 -8.09
C PRO A 14 -6.72 -14.75 -9.39
N ARG A 15 -7.22 -15.56 -10.29
CA ARG A 15 -7.64 -15.05 -11.58
C ARG A 15 -9.14 -15.07 -11.74
N THR A 16 -9.82 -15.09 -10.63
CA THR A 16 -11.26 -15.09 -10.65
C THR A 16 -11.74 -13.76 -11.20
N ARG A 17 -12.77 -13.83 -12.00
CA ARG A 17 -13.36 -12.62 -12.54
C ARG A 17 -13.92 -11.79 -11.40
N LEU A 18 -13.69 -10.49 -11.47
CA LEU A 18 -14.16 -9.59 -10.43
C LEU A 18 -15.64 -9.35 -10.63
N ASP A 19 -16.44 -9.63 -9.63
CA ASP A 19 -17.86 -9.33 -9.68
C ASP A 19 -18.15 -8.05 -8.93
N ALA A 20 -19.41 -7.65 -8.87
CA ALA A 20 -19.77 -6.38 -8.25
C ALA A 20 -19.41 -6.32 -6.77
N ALA A 21 -19.66 -7.41 -6.05
CA ALA A 21 -19.34 -7.43 -4.62
C ALA A 21 -17.83 -7.38 -4.39
N GLY A 22 -17.08 -8.12 -5.19
CA GLY A 22 -15.63 -8.09 -5.10
C GLY A 22 -15.08 -6.73 -5.48
N ALA A 23 -15.65 -6.11 -6.50
CA ALA A 23 -15.22 -4.77 -6.92
C ALA A 23 -15.43 -3.76 -5.81
N ALA A 24 -16.56 -3.85 -5.09
CA ALA A 24 -16.82 -2.94 -3.99
C ALA A 24 -15.79 -3.10 -2.88
N LYS A 25 -15.42 -4.33 -2.55
CA LYS A 25 -14.43 -4.58 -1.52
C LYS A 25 -13.05 -4.08 -1.92
N VAL A 26 -12.67 -4.33 -3.15
CA VAL A 26 -11.37 -3.86 -3.63
C VAL A 26 -11.35 -2.33 -3.67
N ALA A 27 -12.45 -1.74 -4.11
CA ALA A 27 -12.55 -0.29 -4.18
C ALA A 27 -12.38 0.34 -2.80
N THR A 28 -12.97 -0.27 -1.78
CA THR A 28 -12.83 0.24 -0.41
C THR A 28 -11.36 0.26 0.00
N THR A 29 -10.64 -0.81 -0.28
CA THR A 29 -9.22 -0.88 0.04
C THR A 29 -8.43 0.18 -0.73
N LEU A 30 -8.70 0.32 -2.02
CA LEU A 30 -7.97 1.28 -2.83
C LEU A 30 -8.30 2.71 -2.42
N GLN A 31 -9.53 2.98 -2.01
CA GLN A 31 -9.90 4.30 -1.53
C GLN A 31 -9.14 4.65 -0.26
N ALA A 32 -8.85 3.66 0.56
CA ALA A 32 -8.06 3.89 1.75
C ALA A 32 -6.66 4.38 1.42
N LEU A 33 -6.18 4.04 0.24
CA LEU A 33 -4.85 4.46 -0.20
C LEU A 33 -4.89 5.77 -0.96
N ALA A 34 -6.06 6.30 -1.22
CA ALA A 34 -6.21 7.36 -2.20
C ALA A 34 -6.05 8.77 -1.67
N THR A 35 -5.50 8.94 -0.48
CA THR A 35 -5.22 10.28 0.03
C THR A 35 -3.73 10.43 0.26
N PRO A 36 -3.18 11.60 0.00
CA PRO A 36 -1.75 11.81 0.21
C PRO A 36 -1.30 11.52 1.63
N SER A 37 -2.09 11.90 2.64
CA SER A 37 -1.69 11.67 4.01
C SER A 37 -1.60 10.19 4.35
N ARG A 38 -2.55 9.39 3.86
CA ARG A 38 -2.49 7.96 4.12
C ARG A 38 -1.35 7.30 3.37
N LEU A 39 -1.09 7.76 2.15
CA LEU A 39 0.05 7.23 1.40
C LEU A 39 1.36 7.54 2.11
N LEU A 40 1.49 8.73 2.69
CA LEU A 40 2.70 9.07 3.42
C LEU A 40 2.89 8.18 4.64
N ILE A 41 1.80 7.91 5.36
CA ILE A 41 1.86 7.03 6.52
C ILE A 41 2.32 5.64 6.10
N LEU A 42 1.67 5.10 5.08
CA LEU A 42 1.97 3.74 4.65
C LEU A 42 3.37 3.64 4.06
N ALA A 43 3.78 4.64 3.31
CA ALA A 43 5.12 4.65 2.74
C ALA A 43 6.18 4.69 3.82
N ARG A 44 5.94 5.44 4.89
CA ARG A 44 6.91 5.47 5.99
C ARG A 44 6.95 4.13 6.70
N LEU A 45 5.79 3.51 6.92
CA LEU A 45 5.75 2.21 7.58
C LEU A 45 6.35 1.11 6.72
N ARG A 46 6.39 1.31 5.42
CA ARG A 46 7.08 0.37 4.55
C ARG A 46 8.56 0.29 4.89
N GLU A 47 9.13 1.34 5.46
CA GLU A 47 10.53 1.33 5.86
C GLU A 47 10.76 0.66 7.20
N GLY A 48 9.71 0.40 7.95
CA GLY A 48 9.82 -0.27 9.23
C GLY A 48 8.78 0.23 10.20
N ALA A 49 8.51 -0.56 11.22
CA ALA A 49 7.51 -0.24 12.23
C ALA A 49 7.91 0.99 13.04
N LEU A 50 6.93 1.76 13.46
CA LEU A 50 7.16 2.94 14.27
C LEU A 50 6.03 3.16 15.25
N PRO A 51 6.33 3.73 16.42
CA PRO A 51 5.28 4.20 17.31
C PRO A 51 4.48 5.33 16.65
N ALA A 52 3.22 5.42 16.97
CA ALA A 52 2.34 6.42 16.36
C ALA A 52 2.87 7.83 16.56
N THR A 53 3.46 8.13 17.73
CA THR A 53 3.95 9.47 17.99
C THR A 53 5.10 9.84 17.07
N GLU A 54 6.01 8.89 16.85
CA GLU A 54 7.14 9.16 15.97
C GLU A 54 6.69 9.26 14.52
N LEU A 55 5.73 8.42 14.16
CA LEU A 55 5.22 8.44 12.79
C LEU A 55 4.58 9.79 12.48
N ALA A 56 3.78 10.32 13.40
CA ALA A 56 3.14 11.60 13.18
C ALA A 56 4.18 12.69 12.91
N THR A 57 5.25 12.70 13.69
CA THR A 57 6.31 13.67 13.49
C THR A 57 6.95 13.51 12.12
N GLU A 58 7.25 12.28 11.74
CA GLU A 58 7.97 12.04 10.49
C GLU A 58 7.14 12.38 9.27
N VAL A 59 5.84 12.16 9.33
CA VAL A 59 5.02 12.48 8.16
C VAL A 59 4.41 13.88 8.23
N GLY A 60 4.74 14.62 9.28
CA GLY A 60 4.30 16.02 9.38
C GLY A 60 2.83 16.17 9.69
N MET A 61 2.26 15.26 10.48
CA MET A 61 0.86 15.33 10.85
C MET A 61 0.71 15.59 12.33
N GLU A 62 -0.42 16.18 12.69
CA GLU A 62 -0.77 16.31 14.08
C GLU A 62 -0.99 14.91 14.65
N GLN A 63 -0.60 14.70 15.89
CA GLN A 63 -0.62 13.35 16.46
C GLN A 63 -2.00 12.72 16.49
N SER A 64 -3.02 13.49 16.86
CA SER A 64 -4.35 12.90 16.94
C SER A 64 -4.88 12.57 15.55
N ALA A 65 -4.56 13.38 14.56
CA ALA A 65 -4.96 13.11 13.18
C ALA A 65 -4.28 11.84 12.67
N CYS A 66 -2.99 11.71 12.94
CA CYS A 66 -2.25 10.53 12.52
C CYS A 66 -2.81 9.28 13.19
N SER A 67 -3.08 9.35 14.49
CA SER A 67 -3.63 8.22 15.21
C SER A 67 -4.99 7.82 14.67
N HIS A 68 -5.81 8.80 14.31
CA HIS A 68 -7.10 8.53 13.72
C HIS A 68 -6.96 7.79 12.40
N GLN A 69 -6.05 8.27 11.54
CA GLN A 69 -5.79 7.62 10.26
C GLN A 69 -5.27 6.19 10.46
N LEU A 70 -4.39 6.00 11.44
CA LEU A 70 -3.85 4.67 11.71
C LEU A 70 -4.94 3.70 12.15
N ARG A 71 -5.90 4.16 12.95
CA ARG A 71 -7.00 3.29 13.35
C ARG A 71 -7.86 2.91 12.17
N LEU A 72 -8.11 3.85 11.26
CA LEU A 72 -8.85 3.53 10.05
C LEU A 72 -8.12 2.53 9.19
N LEU A 73 -6.82 2.72 9.02
CA LEU A 73 -6.03 1.81 8.21
C LEU A 73 -5.96 0.42 8.85
N ARG A 74 -5.90 0.36 10.18
CA ARG A 74 -5.93 -0.92 10.86
C ARG A 74 -7.25 -1.64 10.65
N ASN A 75 -8.36 -0.90 10.74
CA ASN A 75 -9.66 -1.51 10.53
C ASN A 75 -9.83 -2.04 9.12
N LEU A 76 -9.12 -1.46 8.16
CA LEU A 76 -9.17 -1.90 6.78
C LEU A 76 -8.12 -2.97 6.45
N GLY A 77 -7.38 -3.40 7.46
CA GLY A 77 -6.41 -4.48 7.26
C GLY A 77 -5.14 -4.07 6.55
N LEU A 78 -4.80 -2.79 6.59
CA LEU A 78 -3.59 -2.32 5.92
C LEU A 78 -2.42 -2.15 6.87
N VAL A 79 -2.69 -1.96 8.14
CA VAL A 79 -1.64 -1.89 9.16
C VAL A 79 -2.05 -2.73 10.36
N VAL A 80 -1.07 -3.08 11.18
CA VAL A 80 -1.30 -3.74 12.46
C VAL A 80 -0.71 -2.86 13.54
N GLY A 81 -1.30 -2.91 14.72
CA GLY A 81 -0.79 -2.17 15.87
C GLY A 81 -0.44 -3.14 16.97
N ASP A 82 0.67 -2.88 17.64
CA ASP A 82 1.15 -3.72 18.71
C ASP A 82 1.40 -2.82 19.89
N ARG A 83 0.66 -3.04 20.98
CA ARG A 83 0.83 -2.19 22.15
C ARG A 83 2.11 -2.55 22.89
N ARG A 84 2.91 -1.53 23.15
CA ARG A 84 4.14 -1.70 23.88
C ARG A 84 4.18 -0.64 24.95
N GLY A 85 3.79 -1.02 26.16
CA GLY A 85 3.69 -0.07 27.26
C GLY A 85 2.57 0.92 26.97
N ARG A 86 2.91 2.18 26.91
CA ARG A 86 1.93 3.23 26.64
C ARG A 86 1.80 3.55 25.17
N SER A 87 2.67 2.96 24.36
CA SER A 87 2.69 3.25 22.95
C SER A 87 2.04 2.15 22.16
N VAL A 88 1.62 2.49 20.96
CA VAL A 88 1.22 1.48 19.98
C VAL A 88 2.18 1.61 18.83
N VAL A 89 2.86 0.53 18.50
CA VAL A 89 3.79 0.50 17.39
C VAL A 89 3.04 -0.06 16.20
N TYR A 90 3.06 0.67 15.10
CA TYR A 90 2.35 0.28 13.90
C TYR A 90 3.30 -0.23 12.83
N ALA A 91 2.82 -1.16 12.03
CA ALA A 91 3.57 -1.72 10.91
C ALA A 91 2.59 -2.03 9.80
N LEU A 92 3.09 -2.20 8.60
CA LEU A 92 2.22 -2.66 7.51
C LEU A 92 1.71 -4.05 7.86
N TYR A 93 0.50 -4.34 7.39
CA TYR A 93 -0.15 -5.62 7.72
C TYR A 93 0.70 -6.80 7.27
N ASP A 94 1.19 -6.75 6.03
CA ASP A 94 2.06 -7.79 5.52
C ASP A 94 2.81 -7.25 4.30
N HIS A 95 3.62 -8.11 3.70
CA HIS A 95 4.42 -7.67 2.56
C HIS A 95 3.58 -7.39 1.32
N HIS A 96 2.35 -7.90 1.26
CA HIS A 96 1.50 -7.60 0.12
C HIS A 96 1.13 -6.13 0.09
N VAL A 97 0.95 -5.52 1.27
CA VAL A 97 0.68 -4.09 1.32
C VAL A 97 1.89 -3.31 0.83
N ALA A 98 3.09 -3.74 1.22
CA ALA A 98 4.31 -3.10 0.75
C ALA A 98 4.43 -3.22 -0.77
N GLU A 99 4.13 -4.40 -1.31
CA GLU A 99 4.20 -4.60 -2.75
C GLU A 99 3.20 -3.72 -3.49
N LEU A 100 1.99 -3.61 -2.95
CA LEU A 100 0.98 -2.76 -3.58
C LEU A 100 1.46 -1.31 -3.65
N LEU A 101 2.03 -0.81 -2.55
CA LEU A 101 2.57 0.53 -2.52
C LEU A 101 3.70 0.70 -3.52
N ASP A 102 4.62 -0.26 -3.54
CA ASP A 102 5.76 -0.19 -4.45
C ASP A 102 5.30 -0.17 -5.89
N GLN A 103 4.32 -1.00 -6.22
CA GLN A 103 3.83 -1.04 -7.58
C GLN A 103 3.12 0.25 -7.96
N ALA A 104 2.36 0.84 -7.05
CA ALA A 104 1.68 2.10 -7.33
C ALA A 104 2.70 3.22 -7.56
N VAL A 105 3.70 3.31 -6.68
CA VAL A 105 4.75 4.32 -6.82
C VAL A 105 5.54 4.10 -8.10
N TYR A 106 5.90 2.85 -8.34
CA TYR A 106 6.66 2.51 -9.54
C TYR A 106 5.87 2.87 -10.80
N HIS A 107 4.59 2.57 -10.80
CA HIS A 107 3.76 2.86 -11.97
C HIS A 107 3.73 4.35 -12.28
N VAL A 108 3.55 5.17 -11.26
CA VAL A 108 3.50 6.62 -11.46
C VAL A 108 4.84 7.13 -11.96
N GLU A 109 5.93 6.65 -11.36
CA GLU A 109 7.26 7.07 -11.81
C GLU A 109 7.54 6.57 -13.21
N HIS A 110 7.11 5.36 -13.50
CA HIS A 110 7.34 4.77 -14.80
C HIS A 110 6.59 5.55 -15.89
N LEU A 111 5.38 5.98 -15.59
CA LEU A 111 4.62 6.78 -16.55
C LEU A 111 5.32 8.09 -16.84
N ARG A 112 5.84 8.75 -15.82
CA ARG A 112 6.54 10.00 -16.00
C ARG A 112 7.79 9.81 -16.86
N LEU A 113 8.55 8.77 -16.54
CA LEU A 113 9.74 8.47 -17.31
C LEU A 113 9.41 7.94 -18.70
N GLY A 114 8.36 7.14 -18.79
CA GLY A 114 7.93 6.58 -20.04
C GLY A 114 7.46 7.65 -21.02
N LEU A 115 6.81 8.66 -20.51
CA LEU A 115 6.37 9.73 -21.37
C LEU A 115 7.58 10.47 -21.95
N SER A 116 8.61 10.66 -21.13
CA SER A 116 9.84 11.27 -21.62
C SER A 116 10.47 10.40 -22.67
N ASP A 117 10.56 9.11 -22.39
CA ASP A 117 11.20 8.19 -23.32
C ASP A 117 10.43 8.10 -24.61
N THR A 118 9.11 8.08 -24.49
CA THR A 118 8.29 8.01 -25.66
C THR A 118 8.49 9.22 -26.54
N THR A 119 8.56 10.35 -25.89
CA THR A 119 8.78 11.59 -26.61
C THR A 119 10.08 11.54 -27.36
N GLU A 120 11.10 11.03 -26.71
CA GLU A 120 12.36 10.92 -27.36
C GLU A 120 12.40 9.85 -28.41
N GLY A 121 11.97 8.70 -28.06
CA GLY A 121 12.21 7.58 -28.91
C GLY A 121 11.25 7.36 -29.97
N THR A 122 10.08 7.88 -29.78
CA THR A 122 9.19 7.52 -30.70
C THR A 122 8.51 8.40 -31.25
N PRO A 123 8.93 8.95 -31.64
CA PRO A 123 8.21 9.84 -32.15
C PRO A 123 7.29 9.07 -32.85
N ASP A 124 7.39 8.11 -32.90
CA ASP A 124 6.72 7.36 -33.58
C ASP A 124 5.54 7.18 -33.26
N ASP A 125 5.44 7.08 -32.70
CA ASP A 125 4.38 6.74 -32.34
C ASP A 125 3.68 7.60 -32.84
N GLN A 126 4.18 8.16 -33.32
CA GLN A 126 3.57 8.91 -33.73
C GLN A 126 3.29 8.84 -34.73
#